data_d8a48571440b827c43028e65c5f7dc7a
#
_entry.id   d8a48571440b827c43028e65c5f7dc7a
#
_cell.length_a   1.000
_cell.length_b   1.000
_cell.length_c   1.000
_cell.angle_alpha   90.00
_cell.angle_beta   90.00
_cell.angle_gamma   90.00
#
_symmetry.space_group_name_H-M   'P 1'
#
loop_
_entity.id
_entity.type
_entity.pdbx_description
1 polymer ?
#
loop_
_entity_poly.entity_id
_entity_poly.type
_entity_poly.pdbx_seq_one_letter_code
_entity_poly.pdbx_strand_id
1 'polypeptide(L)'
;MYIINENEREYRFGDSGPKYLMKGPRMNFAIVQFMPGQDFTAHYHNVMEENFFILEGKIDIVVDGKVNTLSAGDLIHIEPSEVHYCINNYDVPVKMISTLVPYQEVDKVEVENYTYEK
;
A
#
# COMPACT_ATOMS: atom_id res chain seq x y z
N MET A 1 -24.69 -7.87 2.08
CA MET A 1 -24.18 -6.89 3.04
C MET A 1 -23.37 -7.63 4.11
N TYR A 2 -22.24 -7.08 4.55
CA TYR A 2 -21.48 -7.63 5.66
C TYR A 2 -20.83 -6.49 6.46
N ILE A 3 -20.46 -6.80 7.69
CA ILE A 3 -19.74 -5.89 8.57
C ILE A 3 -18.50 -6.65 9.05
N ILE A 4 -17.36 -6.01 9.02
CA ILE A 4 -16.11 -6.60 9.48
C ILE A 4 -15.30 -5.56 10.25
N ASN A 5 -14.69 -6.00 11.36
CA ASN A 5 -13.77 -5.17 12.12
C ASN A 5 -12.34 -5.57 11.77
N GLU A 6 -11.43 -4.61 11.70
CA GLU A 6 -10.04 -4.89 11.33
C GLU A 6 -9.37 -5.92 12.25
N ASN A 7 -9.82 -6.02 13.50
CA ASN A 7 -9.27 -6.98 14.47
C ASN A 7 -9.67 -8.43 14.17
N GLU A 8 -10.58 -8.66 13.22
CA GLU A 8 -10.95 -10.00 12.76
C GLU A 8 -10.05 -10.52 11.66
N ARG A 9 -9.06 -9.73 11.25
CA ARG A 9 -8.10 -10.08 10.21
C ARG A 9 -6.68 -9.87 10.73
N GLU A 10 -5.72 -10.54 10.09
CA GLU A 10 -4.31 -10.43 10.43
C GLU A 10 -3.54 -9.83 9.27
N TYR A 11 -2.46 -9.09 9.57
CA TYR A 11 -1.54 -8.62 8.56
C TYR A 11 -0.84 -9.82 7.91
N ARG A 12 -0.59 -9.71 6.59
CA ARG A 12 0.01 -10.80 5.80
C ARG A 12 1.29 -11.34 6.44
N PHE A 13 2.14 -10.48 7.00
CA PHE A 13 3.43 -10.84 7.56
C PHE A 13 3.44 -10.78 9.10
N GLY A 14 2.29 -10.84 9.74
CA GLY A 14 2.15 -10.82 11.20
C GLY A 14 2.07 -9.41 11.75
N ASP A 15 3.13 -8.62 11.64
CA ASP A 15 3.17 -7.24 12.11
C ASP A 15 3.10 -6.21 10.98
N SER A 16 3.06 -6.66 9.74
CA SER A 16 3.19 -5.76 8.59
C SER A 16 2.52 -6.30 7.34
N GLY A 17 2.46 -5.46 6.32
CA GLY A 17 1.80 -5.75 5.07
C GLY A 17 0.31 -5.46 5.14
N PRO A 18 -0.44 -5.93 4.14
CA PRO A 18 -1.88 -5.70 4.09
C PRO A 18 -2.67 -6.70 4.92
N LYS A 19 -3.79 -6.26 5.48
CA LYS A 19 -4.88 -7.13 5.90
C LYS A 19 -6.14 -6.65 5.19
N TYR A 20 -6.71 -7.55 4.38
CA TYR A 20 -7.85 -7.19 3.54
C TYR A 20 -9.15 -7.27 4.33
N LEU A 21 -9.90 -6.18 4.35
CA LEU A 21 -11.26 -6.14 4.89
C LEU A 21 -12.29 -6.39 3.79
N MET A 22 -11.96 -6.04 2.55
CA MET A 22 -12.82 -6.28 1.39
C MET A 22 -11.95 -6.73 0.22
N LYS A 23 -12.31 -7.86 -0.39
CA LYS A 23 -11.62 -8.42 -1.55
C LYS A 23 -12.64 -8.65 -2.65
N GLY A 24 -12.82 -7.65 -3.50
CA GLY A 24 -13.87 -7.66 -4.51
C GLY A 24 -15.26 -7.44 -3.92
N PRO A 25 -16.32 -7.51 -4.73
CA PRO A 25 -16.29 -7.81 -6.16
C PRO A 25 -15.85 -6.64 -7.05
N ARG A 26 -15.86 -5.40 -6.55
CA ARG A 26 -15.52 -4.22 -7.37
C ARG A 26 -14.23 -3.54 -6.97
N MET A 27 -13.82 -3.68 -5.71
CA MET A 27 -12.57 -3.10 -5.22
C MET A 27 -11.99 -3.95 -4.08
N ASN A 28 -10.72 -3.74 -3.79
CA ASN A 28 -10.10 -4.21 -2.56
C ASN A 28 -9.96 -3.05 -1.59
N PHE A 29 -10.15 -3.34 -0.31
CA PHE A 29 -9.91 -2.40 0.77
C PHE A 29 -9.06 -3.10 1.82
N ALA A 30 -7.90 -2.55 2.13
CA ALA A 30 -6.97 -3.12 3.11
C ALA A 30 -6.50 -2.08 4.10
N ILE A 31 -6.21 -2.53 5.30
CA ILE A 31 -5.37 -1.79 6.24
C ILE A 31 -3.94 -2.30 6.03
N VAL A 32 -2.99 -1.38 5.91
CA VAL A 32 -1.58 -1.71 5.67
C VAL A 32 -0.75 -1.11 6.79
N GLN A 33 0.17 -1.89 7.31
CA GLN A 33 1.09 -1.44 8.35
C GLN A 33 2.52 -1.81 8.01
N PHE A 34 3.44 -0.89 8.27
CA PHE A 34 4.88 -1.17 8.24
C PHE A 34 5.51 -0.67 9.54
N MET A 35 6.30 -1.53 10.16
CA MET A 35 7.15 -1.16 11.28
C MET A 35 8.37 -0.40 10.75
N PRO A 36 9.11 0.33 11.60
CA PRO A 36 10.32 1.03 11.16
C PRO A 36 11.27 0.11 10.40
N GLY A 37 11.73 0.57 9.23
CA GLY A 37 12.65 -0.16 8.37
C GLY A 37 12.02 -1.16 7.41
N GLN A 38 10.74 -1.45 7.54
CA GLN A 38 10.06 -2.40 6.67
C GLN A 38 9.63 -1.75 5.37
N ASP A 39 9.56 -2.57 4.32
CA ASP A 39 9.18 -2.15 2.98
C ASP A 39 8.28 -3.19 2.31
N PHE A 40 7.85 -2.87 1.11
CA PHE A 40 7.14 -3.79 0.24
C PHE A 40 7.75 -3.70 -1.16
N THR A 41 7.83 -4.84 -1.84
CA THR A 41 8.45 -4.98 -3.17
C THR A 41 7.90 -3.95 -4.17
N ALA A 42 8.79 -3.31 -4.93
CA ALA A 42 8.39 -2.43 -6.01
C ALA A 42 7.55 -3.19 -7.05
N HIS A 43 6.44 -2.62 -7.46
CA HIS A 43 5.52 -3.25 -8.40
C HIS A 43 4.63 -2.22 -9.07
N TYR A 44 3.88 -2.68 -10.08
CA TYR A 44 2.82 -1.90 -10.71
C TYR A 44 1.63 -2.79 -11.01
N HIS A 45 0.50 -2.16 -11.26
CA HIS A 45 -0.72 -2.82 -11.69
C HIS A 45 -1.05 -2.40 -13.13
N ASN A 46 -1.56 -3.33 -13.93
CA ASN A 46 -1.90 -3.04 -15.32
C ASN A 46 -3.26 -2.36 -15.47
N VAL A 47 -4.20 -2.70 -14.60
CA VAL A 47 -5.60 -2.25 -14.69
C VAL A 47 -6.01 -1.44 -13.47
N MET A 48 -5.63 -1.92 -12.27
CA MET A 48 -6.06 -1.29 -11.02
C MET A 48 -5.30 -0.01 -10.73
N GLU A 49 -6.02 1.02 -10.31
CA GLU A 49 -5.42 2.14 -9.56
C GLU A 49 -5.28 1.75 -8.10
N GLU A 50 -4.33 2.35 -7.41
CA GLU A 50 -4.16 2.17 -5.98
C GLU A 50 -4.15 3.52 -5.27
N ASN A 51 -4.87 3.60 -4.15
CA ASN A 51 -4.91 4.81 -3.34
C ASN A 51 -4.48 4.47 -1.93
N PHE A 52 -3.55 5.25 -1.37
CA PHE A 52 -3.16 5.13 0.03
C PHE A 52 -3.59 6.39 0.78
N PHE A 53 -4.21 6.18 1.92
CA PHE A 53 -4.54 7.26 2.86
C PHE A 53 -3.84 6.96 4.19
N ILE A 54 -3.00 7.87 4.65
CA ILE A 54 -2.20 7.67 5.85
C ILE A 54 -3.02 7.99 7.09
N LEU A 55 -3.17 7.01 7.97
CA LEU A 55 -3.89 7.15 9.24
C LEU A 55 -2.97 7.62 10.37
N GLU A 56 -1.80 7.00 10.47
CA GLU A 56 -0.82 7.25 11.52
C GLU A 56 0.58 7.10 10.98
N GLY A 57 1.52 7.89 11.49
CA GLY A 57 2.93 7.79 11.15
C GLY A 57 3.29 8.49 9.87
N LYS A 58 4.40 8.05 9.29
CA LYS A 58 4.99 8.61 8.07
C LYS A 58 5.49 7.48 7.19
N ILE A 59 5.48 7.70 5.88
CA ILE A 59 6.00 6.72 4.92
C ILE A 59 6.57 7.44 3.71
N ASP A 60 7.59 6.82 3.10
CA ASP A 60 8.06 7.22 1.78
C ASP A 60 7.45 6.28 0.75
N ILE A 61 6.77 6.85 -0.22
CA ILE A 61 6.22 6.11 -1.35
C ILE A 61 6.90 6.63 -2.61
N VAL A 62 7.67 5.75 -3.24
CA VAL A 62 8.41 6.06 -4.45
C VAL A 62 7.52 5.70 -5.63
N VAL A 63 7.25 6.67 -6.51
CA VAL A 63 6.45 6.45 -7.71
C VAL A 63 7.29 6.87 -8.91
N ASP A 64 7.52 5.91 -9.82
CA ASP A 64 8.33 6.08 -11.02
C ASP A 64 9.68 6.76 -10.70
N GLY A 65 10.34 6.29 -9.64
CA GLY A 65 11.66 6.75 -9.22
C GLY A 65 11.68 8.00 -8.35
N LYS A 66 10.53 8.65 -8.14
CA LYS A 66 10.44 9.87 -7.34
C LYS A 66 9.92 9.58 -5.93
N VAL A 67 10.66 10.02 -4.92
CA VAL A 67 10.28 9.84 -3.52
C VAL A 67 9.22 10.86 -3.12
N ASN A 68 8.13 10.38 -2.52
CA ASN A 68 7.07 11.21 -1.95
C ASN A 68 6.94 10.84 -0.48
N THR A 69 7.12 11.81 0.41
CA THR A 69 6.97 11.60 1.85
C THR A 69 5.56 12.00 2.25
N LEU A 70 4.84 11.06 2.84
CA LEU A 70 3.46 11.26 3.28
C LEU A 70 3.36 11.12 4.79
N SER A 71 2.48 11.90 5.40
CA SER A 71 2.16 11.83 6.82
C SER A 71 0.64 11.72 7.02
N ALA A 72 0.22 11.52 8.26
CA ALA A 72 -1.19 11.32 8.59
C ALA A 72 -2.08 12.40 7.95
N GLY A 73 -3.14 11.96 7.27
CA GLY A 73 -4.08 12.82 6.56
C GLY A 73 -3.78 13.01 5.07
N ASP A 74 -2.62 12.53 4.60
CA ASP A 74 -2.28 12.61 3.18
C ASP A 74 -2.87 11.44 2.40
N LEU A 75 -3.29 11.73 1.18
CA LEU A 75 -3.71 10.72 0.22
C LEU A 75 -2.80 10.77 -1.00
N ILE A 76 -2.37 9.61 -1.47
CA ILE A 76 -1.70 9.47 -2.76
C ILE A 76 -2.54 8.58 -3.67
N HIS A 77 -2.75 9.04 -4.90
CA HIS A 77 -3.42 8.29 -5.96
C HIS A 77 -2.37 7.82 -6.95
N ILE A 78 -2.31 6.52 -7.17
CA ILE A 78 -1.36 5.87 -8.07
C ILE A 78 -2.13 5.25 -9.23
N GLU A 79 -1.78 5.69 -10.44
CA GLU A 79 -2.41 5.20 -11.67
C GLU A 79 -1.88 3.83 -12.08
N PRO A 80 -2.65 3.08 -12.88
CA PRO A 80 -2.13 1.87 -13.50
C PRO A 80 -0.81 2.14 -14.23
N SER A 81 0.08 1.18 -14.22
CA SER A 81 1.41 1.22 -14.83
C SER A 81 2.45 2.07 -14.10
N GLU A 82 2.07 2.86 -13.12
CA GLU A 82 3.06 3.57 -12.31
C GLU A 82 3.72 2.61 -11.33
N VAL A 83 5.04 2.47 -11.43
CA VAL A 83 5.82 1.61 -10.54
C VAL A 83 5.92 2.30 -9.18
N HIS A 84 5.53 1.59 -8.12
CA HIS A 84 5.57 2.16 -6.79
C HIS A 84 6.21 1.21 -5.78
N TYR A 85 6.84 1.83 -4.76
CA TYR A 85 7.59 1.15 -3.72
C TYR A 85 7.36 1.89 -2.40
N CYS A 86 6.92 1.17 -1.38
CA CYS A 86 6.65 1.74 -0.05
C CYS A 86 7.73 1.33 0.92
N ILE A 87 8.25 2.30 1.68
CA ILE A 87 9.23 2.01 2.74
C ILE A 87 9.02 2.94 3.94
N ASN A 88 9.02 2.36 5.13
CA ASN A 88 9.00 3.13 6.37
C ASN A 88 10.45 3.43 6.80
N ASN A 89 10.92 4.62 6.44
CA ASN A 89 12.25 5.12 6.80
C ASN A 89 12.27 5.86 8.15
N TYR A 90 11.19 5.76 8.89
CA TYR A 90 11.00 6.54 10.12
C TYR A 90 11.01 5.61 11.33
N ASP A 91 10.97 6.20 12.53
CA ASP A 91 11.17 5.46 13.78
C ASP A 91 9.86 5.14 14.53
N VAL A 92 8.73 5.32 13.86
CA VAL A 92 7.41 4.92 14.37
C VAL A 92 6.67 4.10 13.31
N PRO A 93 5.76 3.20 13.73
CA PRO A 93 4.95 2.46 12.75
C PRO A 93 4.09 3.39 11.91
N VAL A 94 3.85 3.01 10.66
CA VAL A 94 2.89 3.68 9.79
C VAL A 94 1.69 2.76 9.58
N LYS A 95 0.50 3.34 9.63
CA LYS A 95 -0.76 2.65 9.35
C LYS A 95 -1.52 3.43 8.31
N MET A 96 -1.97 2.75 7.27
CA MET A 96 -2.65 3.40 6.15
C MET A 96 -3.75 2.51 5.59
N ILE A 97 -4.67 3.15 4.86
CA ILE A 97 -5.70 2.46 4.08
C ILE A 97 -5.18 2.32 2.65
N SER A 98 -5.37 1.14 2.06
CA SER A 98 -5.11 0.90 0.64
C SER A 98 -6.40 0.49 -0.04
N THR A 99 -6.71 1.12 -1.18
CA THR A 99 -7.79 0.68 -2.06
C THR A 99 -7.23 0.36 -3.43
N LEU A 100 -7.76 -0.72 -4.03
CA LEU A 100 -7.39 -1.17 -5.38
C LEU A 100 -8.69 -1.31 -6.18
N VAL A 101 -8.81 -0.57 -7.27
CA VAL A 101 -10.03 -0.54 -8.08
C VAL A 101 -9.71 -0.31 -9.57
N PRO A 102 -10.46 -0.93 -10.52
CA PRO A 102 -11.47 -1.97 -10.34
C PRO A 102 -10.85 -3.30 -9.95
N TYR A 103 -11.57 -4.11 -9.19
CA TYR A 103 -11.05 -5.38 -8.70
C TYR A 103 -10.54 -6.27 -9.82
N GLN A 104 -9.31 -6.78 -9.63
CA GLN A 104 -8.70 -7.80 -10.47
C GLN A 104 -8.14 -8.87 -9.56
N GLU A 105 -8.36 -10.13 -9.89
CA GLU A 105 -7.87 -11.23 -9.08
C GLU A 105 -6.34 -11.32 -9.10
N VAL A 106 -5.74 -11.13 -10.27
CA VAL A 106 -4.29 -11.12 -10.45
C VAL A 106 -3.91 -9.92 -11.33
N ASP A 107 -3.24 -8.94 -10.74
CA ASP A 107 -2.86 -7.72 -11.47
C ASP A 107 -1.66 -7.03 -10.81
N LYS A 108 -0.70 -7.80 -10.33
CA LYS A 108 0.52 -7.25 -9.75
C LYS A 108 1.72 -7.75 -10.52
N VAL A 109 2.56 -6.82 -11.00
CA VAL A 109 3.81 -7.13 -11.69
C VAL A 109 4.97 -6.59 -10.85
N GLU A 110 5.80 -7.48 -10.32
CA GLU A 110 6.95 -7.10 -9.50
C GLU A 110 8.09 -6.61 -10.38
N VAL A 111 8.80 -5.58 -9.89
CA VAL A 111 9.95 -5.00 -10.56
C VAL A 111 11.19 -5.31 -9.74
N GLU A 112 12.09 -6.11 -10.30
CA GLU A 112 13.35 -6.47 -9.65
C GLU A 112 14.39 -5.35 -9.81
N ASN A 113 15.28 -5.24 -8.82
CA ASN A 113 16.40 -4.29 -8.83
C ASN A 113 15.95 -2.84 -9.07
N TYR A 114 14.83 -2.47 -8.47
CA TYR A 114 14.29 -1.13 -8.59
C TYR A 114 15.21 -0.11 -7.93
N THR A 115 15.58 0.91 -8.70
CA THR A 115 16.44 2.01 -8.24
C THR A 115 15.67 3.32 -8.27
N TYR A 116 15.98 4.21 -7.33
CA TYR A 116 15.32 5.51 -7.25
C TYR A 116 16.25 6.55 -6.61
N GLU A 117 15.96 7.80 -6.85
CA GLU A 117 16.65 8.91 -6.19
C GLU A 117 16.16 9.06 -4.77
N LYS A 118 17.11 9.11 -3.86
CA LYS A 118 16.81 9.31 -2.42
C LYS A 118 16.84 10.79 -2.04
#